data_2d1c31784bdeb14ed9c0076d4f11fd05
#
_entry.id   2d1c31784bdeb14ed9c0076d4f11fd05
#
_cell.length_a   1.000
_cell.length_b   1.000
_cell.length_c   1.000
_cell.angle_alpha   90.00
_cell.angle_beta   90.00
_cell.angle_gamma   90.00
#
_symmetry.space_group_name_H-M   'P 1'
#
loop_
_entity.id
_entity.type
_entity.pdbx_description
1 polymer ?
#
loop_
_entity_poly.entity_id
_entity_poly.type
_entity_poly.pdbx_seq_one_letter_code
_entity_poly.pdbx_strand_id
1 'polypeptide(L)'
;MITEERMRTYINSLDAGSTAFLQDLEAEALKAGVPVIRKEMQSFLRFLLVSYRPLHILEVGTAVGFSALWMSEYAPEGCRITTIEKYEKRIPAARDNFARAGREDQITLLEGDAMEILQRLEGSYDFIFMDAAKGQYLSYLPEILRLLEPGGILVSDNVLQDGDIIESRFAVERRNRTIHARMREYLHELTHCGELTTSILPLGDGVTVSVRNRT
;
A
#
# COMPACT_ATOMS: atom_id res chain seq x y z
N MET A 1 1.48 -0.45 -19.65
CA MET A 1 2.12 -1.44 -18.77
C MET A 1 3.62 -1.13 -18.70
N ILE A 2 4.19 -1.07 -17.51
CA ILE A 2 5.58 -0.62 -17.30
C ILE A 2 6.59 -1.71 -17.61
N THR A 3 6.26 -2.97 -17.31
CA THR A 3 7.12 -4.12 -17.56
C THR A 3 6.50 -5.01 -18.63
N GLU A 4 7.33 -5.60 -19.50
CA GLU A 4 6.86 -6.52 -20.54
C GLU A 4 6.11 -7.71 -19.89
N GLU A 5 4.94 -8.05 -20.43
CA GLU A 5 4.05 -9.08 -19.87
C GLU A 5 4.71 -10.47 -19.76
N ARG A 6 5.52 -10.85 -20.75
CA ARG A 6 6.26 -12.12 -20.73
C ARG A 6 7.26 -12.17 -19.56
N MET A 7 7.97 -11.09 -19.31
CA MET A 7 8.93 -11.00 -18.20
C MET A 7 8.20 -11.08 -16.86
N ARG A 8 7.09 -10.35 -16.71
CA ARG A 8 6.24 -10.40 -15.51
C ARG A 8 5.71 -11.81 -15.26
N THR A 9 5.16 -12.47 -16.30
CA THR A 9 4.65 -13.83 -16.19
C THR A 9 5.75 -14.80 -15.75
N TYR A 10 6.94 -14.68 -16.33
CA TYR A 10 8.08 -15.50 -15.94
C TYR A 10 8.49 -15.28 -14.48
N ILE A 11 8.65 -14.03 -14.06
CA ILE A 11 9.03 -13.71 -12.67
C ILE A 11 7.96 -14.23 -11.68
N ASN A 12 6.68 -14.03 -11.98
CA ASN A 12 5.59 -14.49 -11.13
C ASN A 12 5.52 -16.03 -11.06
N SER A 13 5.96 -16.72 -12.11
CA SER A 13 6.04 -18.20 -12.09
C SER A 13 7.12 -18.76 -11.16
N LEU A 14 8.08 -17.92 -10.75
CA LEU A 14 9.14 -18.27 -9.80
C LEU A 14 8.74 -18.01 -8.34
N ASP A 15 7.58 -17.38 -8.10
CA ASP A 15 7.11 -17.15 -6.73
C ASP A 15 6.73 -18.47 -6.06
N ALA A 16 7.22 -18.65 -4.83
CA ALA A 16 6.90 -19.83 -4.01
C ALA A 16 5.43 -19.87 -3.53
N GLY A 17 4.65 -18.81 -3.82
CA GLY A 17 3.27 -18.68 -3.38
C GLY A 17 3.14 -18.17 -1.93
N SER A 18 1.94 -18.26 -1.41
CA SER A 18 1.55 -17.88 -0.05
C SER A 18 0.82 -19.03 0.64
N THR A 19 0.29 -18.79 1.85
CA THR A 19 -0.55 -19.76 2.55
C THR A 19 -1.82 -20.08 1.76
N ALA A 20 -2.37 -21.28 1.96
CA ALA A 20 -3.63 -21.69 1.30
C ALA A 20 -4.75 -20.66 1.55
N PHE A 21 -4.85 -20.17 2.80
CA PHE A 21 -5.84 -19.16 3.17
C PHE A 21 -5.70 -17.86 2.34
N LEU A 22 -4.49 -17.34 2.16
CA LEU A 22 -4.27 -16.13 1.37
C LEU A 22 -4.54 -16.35 -0.13
N GLN A 23 -4.25 -17.54 -0.65
CA GLN A 23 -4.57 -17.92 -2.03
C GLN A 23 -6.09 -17.97 -2.27
N ASP A 24 -6.82 -18.59 -1.34
CA ASP A 24 -8.28 -18.65 -1.38
C ASP A 24 -8.90 -17.25 -1.27
N LEU A 25 -8.42 -16.43 -0.34
CA LEU A 25 -8.89 -15.06 -0.16
C LEU A 25 -8.64 -14.19 -1.41
N GLU A 26 -7.48 -14.31 -2.04
CA GLU A 26 -7.18 -13.63 -3.30
C GLU A 26 -8.17 -14.05 -4.40
N ALA A 27 -8.41 -15.35 -4.54
CA ALA A 27 -9.35 -15.86 -5.53
C ALA A 27 -10.79 -15.38 -5.25
N GLU A 28 -11.23 -15.37 -3.99
CA GLU A 28 -12.53 -14.83 -3.56
C GLU A 28 -12.66 -13.34 -3.90
N ALA A 29 -11.65 -12.53 -3.58
CA ALA A 29 -11.64 -11.09 -3.86
C ALA A 29 -11.71 -10.80 -5.36
N LEU A 30 -10.89 -11.46 -6.16
CA LEU A 30 -10.87 -11.30 -7.62
C LEU A 30 -12.21 -11.71 -8.25
N LYS A 31 -12.82 -12.82 -7.79
CA LYS A 31 -14.15 -13.27 -8.23
C LYS A 31 -15.24 -12.26 -7.88
N ALA A 32 -15.12 -11.57 -6.75
CA ALA A 32 -16.03 -10.50 -6.33
C ALA A 32 -15.74 -9.15 -7.02
N GLY A 33 -14.75 -9.09 -7.92
CA GLY A 33 -14.35 -7.86 -8.60
C GLY A 33 -13.66 -6.84 -7.69
N VAL A 34 -13.10 -7.28 -6.57
CA VAL A 34 -12.32 -6.43 -5.66
C VAL A 34 -10.85 -6.57 -6.02
N PRO A 35 -10.18 -5.48 -6.43
CA PRO A 35 -8.75 -5.53 -6.70
C PRO A 35 -7.97 -5.79 -5.41
N VAL A 36 -6.92 -6.58 -5.53
CA VAL A 36 -5.91 -6.80 -4.47
C VAL A 36 -4.54 -6.46 -5.02
N ILE A 37 -3.56 -6.27 -4.15
CA ILE A 37 -2.17 -5.99 -4.54
C ILE A 37 -1.66 -7.06 -5.53
N ARG A 38 -0.99 -6.60 -6.60
CA ARG A 38 -0.47 -7.49 -7.66
C ARG A 38 0.61 -8.43 -7.12
N LYS A 39 0.86 -9.55 -7.80
CA LYS A 39 1.85 -10.56 -7.38
C LYS A 39 3.25 -9.98 -7.17
N GLU A 40 3.67 -9.06 -8.03
CA GLU A 40 4.94 -8.37 -7.91
C GLU A 40 5.01 -7.56 -6.60
N MET A 41 3.89 -6.90 -6.24
CA MET A 41 3.80 -6.13 -5.00
C MET A 41 3.74 -7.05 -3.78
N GLN A 42 3.03 -8.18 -3.87
CA GLN A 42 3.00 -9.22 -2.83
C GLN A 42 4.42 -9.72 -2.52
N SER A 43 5.20 -10.07 -3.56
CA SER A 43 6.58 -10.53 -3.42
C SER A 43 7.48 -9.44 -2.83
N PHE A 44 7.33 -8.20 -3.27
CA PHE A 44 8.14 -7.08 -2.81
C PHE A 44 7.82 -6.70 -1.35
N LEU A 45 6.55 -6.65 -0.97
CA LEU A 45 6.15 -6.44 0.42
C LEU A 45 6.70 -7.53 1.34
N ARG A 46 6.60 -8.80 0.95
CA ARG A 46 7.19 -9.93 1.70
C ARG A 46 8.69 -9.71 1.92
N PHE A 47 9.42 -9.33 0.87
CA PHE A 47 10.85 -9.03 0.98
C PHE A 47 11.13 -7.90 1.97
N LEU A 48 10.38 -6.80 1.91
CA LEU A 48 10.54 -5.66 2.82
C LEU A 48 10.23 -6.04 4.27
N LEU A 49 9.12 -6.73 4.51
CA LEU A 49 8.69 -7.14 5.86
C LEU A 49 9.69 -8.08 6.53
N VAL A 50 10.20 -9.07 5.78
CA VAL A 50 11.21 -10.00 6.29
C VAL A 50 12.55 -9.31 6.55
N SER A 51 12.93 -8.35 5.68
CA SER A 51 14.20 -7.63 5.79
C SER A 51 14.18 -6.55 6.86
N TYR A 52 13.14 -5.75 6.90
CA TYR A 52 13.03 -4.60 7.80
C TYR A 52 12.45 -4.99 9.18
N ARG A 53 11.57 -5.99 9.24
CA ARG A 53 10.94 -6.54 10.45
C ARG A 53 10.15 -5.49 11.25
N PRO A 54 9.17 -4.80 10.65
CA PRO A 54 8.41 -3.74 11.31
C PRO A 54 7.57 -4.29 12.46
N LEU A 55 7.38 -3.46 13.50
CA LEU A 55 6.53 -3.79 14.65
C LEU A 55 5.21 -3.00 14.65
N HIS A 56 5.16 -1.84 14.02
CA HIS A 56 3.98 -0.99 13.95
C HIS A 56 3.71 -0.57 12.50
N ILE A 57 2.76 -1.25 11.86
CA ILE A 57 2.38 -0.99 10.47
C ILE A 57 1.11 -0.14 10.44
N LEU A 58 1.12 0.91 9.61
CA LEU A 58 -0.08 1.64 9.21
C LEU A 58 -0.37 1.36 7.73
N GLU A 59 -1.60 0.95 7.44
CA GLU A 59 -2.09 0.79 6.08
C GLU A 59 -3.20 1.81 5.80
N VAL A 60 -3.11 2.51 4.68
CA VAL A 60 -4.15 3.42 4.20
C VAL A 60 -4.81 2.80 2.97
N GLY A 61 -6.01 2.23 3.18
CA GLY A 61 -6.77 1.48 2.17
C GLY A 61 -6.79 -0.03 2.47
N THR A 62 -7.81 -0.49 3.19
CA THR A 62 -7.97 -1.90 3.61
C THR A 62 -8.60 -2.76 2.53
N ALA A 63 -9.55 -2.22 1.76
CA ALA A 63 -10.45 -2.97 0.89
C ALA A 63 -11.11 -4.15 1.64
N VAL A 64 -10.82 -5.39 1.23
CA VAL A 64 -11.30 -6.60 1.89
C VAL A 64 -10.29 -7.19 2.89
N GLY A 65 -9.22 -6.46 3.21
CA GLY A 65 -8.22 -6.84 4.20
C GLY A 65 -7.11 -7.76 3.69
N PHE A 66 -7.01 -7.98 2.39
CA PHE A 66 -6.00 -8.90 1.82
C PHE A 66 -4.57 -8.44 2.11
N SER A 67 -4.22 -7.19 1.84
CA SER A 67 -2.88 -6.63 2.07
C SER A 67 -2.52 -6.59 3.56
N ALA A 68 -3.46 -6.23 4.44
CA ALA A 68 -3.26 -6.29 5.89
C ALA A 68 -2.95 -7.73 6.35
N LEU A 69 -3.69 -8.73 5.87
CA LEU A 69 -3.47 -10.14 6.16
C LEU A 69 -2.15 -10.65 5.56
N TRP A 70 -1.82 -10.20 4.34
CA TRP A 70 -0.52 -10.49 3.75
C TRP A 70 0.62 -9.94 4.63
N MET A 71 0.52 -8.70 5.06
CA MET A 71 1.52 -8.11 5.95
C MET A 71 1.59 -8.82 7.30
N SER A 72 0.47 -9.22 7.87
CA SER A 72 0.42 -9.95 9.15
C SER A 72 1.10 -11.32 9.09
N GLU A 73 1.08 -11.97 7.92
CA GLU A 73 1.70 -13.30 7.73
C GLU A 73 3.23 -13.22 7.69
N TYR A 74 3.79 -12.14 7.12
CA TYR A 74 5.23 -12.02 6.92
C TYR A 74 5.93 -11.05 7.87
N ALA A 75 5.17 -10.27 8.64
CA ALA A 75 5.73 -9.42 9.69
C ALA A 75 6.23 -10.24 10.89
N PRO A 76 7.14 -9.72 11.70
CA PRO A 76 7.64 -10.41 12.88
C PRO A 76 6.53 -10.63 13.93
N GLU A 77 6.74 -11.62 14.80
CA GLU A 77 5.89 -11.82 15.97
C GLU A 77 5.83 -10.52 16.82
N GLY A 78 4.64 -10.20 17.31
CA GLY A 78 4.38 -8.95 18.05
C GLY A 78 4.07 -7.74 17.19
N CYS A 79 4.20 -7.83 15.86
CA CYS A 79 3.80 -6.75 14.97
C CYS A 79 2.30 -6.43 15.13
N ARG A 80 1.97 -5.13 15.14
CA ARG A 80 0.60 -4.60 15.15
C ARG A 80 0.35 -3.84 13.85
N ILE A 81 -0.83 -4.04 13.29
CA ILE A 81 -1.25 -3.41 12.03
C ILE A 81 -2.48 -2.57 12.30
N THR A 82 -2.42 -1.29 11.96
CA THR A 82 -3.58 -0.40 11.90
C THR A 82 -3.92 -0.19 10.44
N THR A 83 -5.17 -0.43 10.05
CA THR A 83 -5.61 -0.26 8.65
C THR A 83 -6.87 0.60 8.60
N ILE A 84 -7.01 1.41 7.54
CA ILE A 84 -8.08 2.41 7.41
C ILE A 84 -8.93 2.09 6.17
N GLU A 85 -10.26 2.01 6.35
CA GLU A 85 -11.22 1.83 5.26
C GLU A 85 -12.41 2.77 5.40
N LYS A 86 -12.76 3.43 4.30
CA LYS A 86 -13.91 4.34 4.22
C LYS A 86 -15.14 3.68 3.62
N TYR A 87 -14.95 2.71 2.72
CA TYR A 87 -16.04 2.15 1.94
C TYR A 87 -16.84 1.13 2.75
N GLU A 88 -17.95 1.56 3.30
CA GLU A 88 -18.84 0.79 4.19
C GLU A 88 -19.16 -0.63 3.69
N LYS A 89 -19.28 -0.83 2.36
CA LYS A 89 -19.58 -2.15 1.80
C LYS A 89 -18.43 -3.16 1.88
N ARG A 90 -17.18 -2.69 2.06
CA ARG A 90 -15.99 -3.55 2.17
C ARG A 90 -15.63 -3.86 3.62
N ILE A 91 -15.99 -2.98 4.54
CA ILE A 91 -15.69 -3.11 5.98
C ILE A 91 -16.14 -4.46 6.57
N PRO A 92 -17.39 -4.92 6.36
CA PRO A 92 -17.83 -6.22 6.89
C PRO A 92 -16.99 -7.39 6.36
N ALA A 93 -16.63 -7.36 5.07
CA ALA A 93 -15.80 -8.39 4.47
C ALA A 93 -14.37 -8.39 5.04
N ALA A 94 -13.78 -7.21 5.27
CA ALA A 94 -12.47 -7.10 5.90
C ALA A 94 -12.48 -7.68 7.32
N ARG A 95 -13.49 -7.34 8.14
CA ARG A 95 -13.66 -7.88 9.50
C ARG A 95 -13.80 -9.40 9.51
N ASP A 96 -14.66 -9.94 8.62
CA ASP A 96 -14.85 -11.38 8.49
C ASP A 96 -13.54 -12.08 8.10
N ASN A 97 -12.79 -11.51 7.18
CA ASN A 97 -11.51 -12.07 6.75
C ASN A 97 -10.46 -12.04 7.88
N PHE A 98 -10.42 -10.99 8.71
CA PHE A 98 -9.53 -10.95 9.87
C PHE A 98 -9.89 -12.01 10.90
N ALA A 99 -11.21 -12.21 11.17
CA ALA A 99 -11.71 -13.25 12.05
C ALA A 99 -11.39 -14.67 11.52
N ARG A 100 -11.66 -14.92 10.22
CA ARG A 100 -11.33 -16.19 9.55
C ARG A 100 -9.84 -16.53 9.62
N ALA A 101 -8.98 -15.51 9.60
CA ALA A 101 -7.53 -15.66 9.74
C ALA A 101 -7.06 -15.74 11.19
N GLY A 102 -7.92 -15.49 12.19
CA GLY A 102 -7.53 -15.40 13.59
C GLY A 102 -6.55 -14.26 13.88
N ARG A 103 -6.69 -13.13 13.17
CA ARG A 103 -5.79 -11.97 13.25
C ARG A 103 -6.44 -10.72 13.87
N GLU A 104 -7.61 -10.84 14.48
CA GLU A 104 -8.36 -9.72 15.08
C GLU A 104 -7.58 -9.00 16.19
N ASP A 105 -6.76 -9.73 16.94
CA ASP A 105 -5.91 -9.16 17.98
C ASP A 105 -4.67 -8.43 17.40
N GLN A 106 -4.28 -8.74 16.17
CA GLN A 106 -3.10 -8.18 15.51
C GLN A 106 -3.44 -7.00 14.61
N ILE A 107 -4.64 -7.01 14.00
CA ILE A 107 -5.07 -6.03 12.99
C ILE A 107 -6.22 -5.19 13.55
N THR A 108 -6.01 -3.89 13.66
CA THR A 108 -7.04 -2.91 14.06
C THR A 108 -7.58 -2.20 12.82
N LEU A 109 -8.87 -2.38 12.52
CA LEU A 109 -9.55 -1.68 11.44
C LEU A 109 -10.20 -0.39 11.95
N LEU A 110 -9.77 0.75 11.40
CA LEU A 110 -10.36 2.07 11.62
C LEU A 110 -11.30 2.42 10.46
N GLU A 111 -12.56 2.64 10.77
CA GLU A 111 -13.61 2.91 9.78
C GLU A 111 -13.81 4.41 9.61
N GLY A 112 -13.69 4.92 8.38
CA GLY A 112 -13.94 6.31 8.06
C GLY A 112 -13.00 6.92 7.04
N ASP A 113 -13.12 8.23 6.88
CA ASP A 113 -12.27 8.99 5.96
C ASP A 113 -10.83 9.00 6.43
N ALA A 114 -9.92 8.61 5.54
CA ALA A 114 -8.50 8.45 5.87
C ALA A 114 -7.88 9.78 6.34
N MET A 115 -8.24 10.94 5.73
CA MET A 115 -7.71 12.23 6.17
C MET A 115 -8.12 12.55 7.60
N GLU A 116 -9.40 12.35 7.94
CA GLU A 116 -9.91 12.62 9.28
C GLU A 116 -9.30 11.69 10.33
N ILE A 117 -9.07 10.43 9.96
CA ILE A 117 -8.43 9.45 10.86
C ILE A 117 -6.96 9.78 11.03
N LEU A 118 -6.22 9.99 9.95
CA LEU A 118 -4.79 10.33 9.99
C LEU A 118 -4.52 11.55 10.88
N GLN A 119 -5.34 12.62 10.78
CA GLN A 119 -5.18 13.84 11.60
C GLN A 119 -5.36 13.60 13.10
N ARG A 120 -6.17 12.59 13.49
CA ARG A 120 -6.47 12.27 14.89
C ARG A 120 -5.64 11.11 15.42
N LEU A 121 -4.98 10.36 14.52
CA LEU A 121 -4.20 9.21 14.90
C LEU A 121 -2.94 9.66 15.66
N GLU A 122 -2.74 9.08 16.82
CA GLU A 122 -1.57 9.29 17.67
C GLU A 122 -0.62 8.10 17.58
N GLY A 123 0.60 8.29 18.04
CA GLY A 123 1.65 7.28 17.99
C GLY A 123 2.55 7.41 16.78
N SER A 124 3.37 6.39 16.57
CA SER A 124 4.32 6.34 15.46
C SER A 124 4.33 4.94 14.83
N TYR A 125 4.69 4.90 13.56
CA TYR A 125 4.76 3.69 12.75
C TYR A 125 6.14 3.57 12.13
N ASP A 126 6.69 2.39 12.20
CA ASP A 126 7.97 2.08 11.57
C ASP A 126 7.79 1.64 10.10
N PHE A 127 6.56 1.28 9.70
CA PHE A 127 6.22 0.96 8.32
C PHE A 127 4.84 1.52 7.96
N ILE A 128 4.74 2.26 6.85
CA ILE A 128 3.47 2.77 6.33
C ILE A 128 3.27 2.28 4.89
N PHE A 129 2.13 1.66 4.63
CA PHE A 129 1.71 1.22 3.31
C PHE A 129 0.52 2.04 2.81
N MET A 130 0.71 2.76 1.70
CA MET A 130 -0.34 3.55 1.06
C MET A 130 -0.84 2.86 -0.20
N ASP A 131 -2.08 2.35 -0.16
CA ASP A 131 -2.82 1.82 -1.30
C ASP A 131 -4.27 2.34 -1.27
N ALA A 132 -4.42 3.65 -1.31
CA ALA A 132 -5.70 4.36 -1.21
C ALA A 132 -6.07 5.07 -2.52
N ALA A 133 -7.05 5.98 -2.44
CA ALA A 133 -7.43 6.83 -3.56
C ALA A 133 -6.26 7.73 -4.00
N LYS A 134 -5.68 7.44 -5.17
CA LYS A 134 -4.44 8.06 -5.72
C LYS A 134 -4.45 9.60 -5.73
N GLY A 135 -5.62 10.21 -5.93
CA GLY A 135 -5.77 11.67 -5.89
C GLY A 135 -5.59 12.29 -4.50
N GLN A 136 -5.45 11.49 -3.44
CA GLN A 136 -5.34 11.95 -2.07
C GLN A 136 -3.92 11.82 -1.48
N TYR A 137 -3.03 11.07 -2.13
CA TYR A 137 -1.68 10.80 -1.61
C TYR A 137 -0.92 12.05 -1.20
N LEU A 138 -0.94 13.07 -2.06
CA LEU A 138 -0.31 14.36 -1.76
C LEU A 138 -0.90 15.02 -0.50
N SER A 139 -2.22 14.93 -0.32
CA SER A 139 -2.90 15.50 0.84
C SER A 139 -2.60 14.73 2.12
N TYR A 140 -2.39 13.42 2.03
CA TYR A 140 -2.05 12.58 3.19
C TYR A 140 -0.59 12.75 3.63
N LEU A 141 0.31 13.15 2.72
CA LEU A 141 1.75 13.16 2.95
C LEU A 141 2.19 13.88 4.25
N PRO A 142 1.66 15.06 4.62
CA PRO A 142 2.05 15.72 5.88
C PRO A 142 1.75 14.86 7.12
N GLU A 143 0.58 14.22 7.15
CA GLU A 143 0.20 13.36 8.27
C GLU A 143 0.99 12.04 8.27
N ILE A 144 1.26 11.49 7.09
CA ILE A 144 2.12 10.30 6.94
C ILE A 144 3.53 10.59 7.47
N LEU A 145 4.11 11.76 7.15
CA LEU A 145 5.42 12.14 7.67
C LEU A 145 5.40 12.34 9.19
N ARG A 146 4.33 12.90 9.73
CA ARG A 146 4.17 13.05 11.18
C ARG A 146 4.15 11.69 11.90
N LEU A 147 3.46 10.70 11.31
CA LEU A 147 3.27 9.37 11.88
C LEU A 147 4.44 8.40 11.63
N LEU A 148 5.25 8.64 10.60
CA LEU A 148 6.38 7.78 10.24
C LEU A 148 7.57 8.03 11.17
N GLU A 149 8.13 6.99 11.77
CA GLU A 149 9.32 7.11 12.63
C GLU A 149 10.58 7.47 11.85
N PRO A 150 11.57 8.16 12.48
CA PRO A 150 12.90 8.27 11.90
C PRO A 150 13.52 6.90 11.62
N GLY A 151 13.90 6.66 10.37
CA GLY A 151 14.32 5.35 9.86
C GLY A 151 13.19 4.46 9.39
N GLY A 152 11.93 4.85 9.60
CA GLY A 152 10.73 4.14 9.13
C GLY A 152 10.60 4.14 7.61
N ILE A 153 9.86 3.19 7.08
CA ILE A 153 9.66 2.99 5.64
C ILE A 153 8.23 3.37 5.25
N LEU A 154 8.10 4.23 4.24
CA LEU A 154 6.86 4.50 3.53
C LEU A 154 6.89 3.80 2.18
N VAL A 155 5.89 2.97 1.91
CA VAL A 155 5.66 2.34 0.60
C VAL A 155 4.36 2.87 0.02
N SER A 156 4.39 3.39 -1.22
CA SER A 156 3.17 3.83 -1.90
C SER A 156 2.99 3.07 -3.19
N ASP A 157 1.85 2.39 -3.33
CA ASP A 157 1.53 1.58 -4.49
C ASP A 157 0.81 2.38 -5.59
N ASN A 158 0.88 1.87 -6.82
CA ASN A 158 0.22 2.38 -8.02
C ASN A 158 0.58 3.84 -8.41
N VAL A 159 1.81 4.25 -8.16
CA VAL A 159 2.24 5.64 -8.35
C VAL A 159 2.54 6.01 -9.81
N LEU A 160 2.77 5.03 -10.70
CA LEU A 160 3.10 5.27 -12.10
C LEU A 160 1.90 5.08 -13.05
N GLN A 161 0.73 4.69 -12.54
CA GLN A 161 -0.54 4.63 -13.27
C GLN A 161 -0.45 3.87 -14.60
N ASP A 162 0.08 2.65 -14.57
CA ASP A 162 0.33 1.80 -15.76
C ASP A 162 1.15 2.51 -16.87
N GLY A 163 1.92 3.53 -16.50
CA GLY A 163 2.72 4.32 -17.43
C GLY A 163 2.11 5.66 -17.85
N ASP A 164 0.85 5.92 -17.56
CA ASP A 164 0.19 7.20 -17.86
C ASP A 164 0.94 8.41 -17.29
N ILE A 165 1.69 8.20 -16.20
CA ILE A 165 2.43 9.26 -15.49
C ILE A 165 3.43 10.01 -16.36
N ILE A 166 4.00 9.35 -17.39
CA ILE A 166 4.97 9.97 -18.31
C ILE A 166 4.30 10.75 -19.45
N GLU A 167 3.01 10.51 -19.67
CA GLU A 167 2.27 11.15 -20.74
C GLU A 167 2.03 12.64 -20.46
N SER A 168 1.79 13.41 -21.53
CA SER A 168 1.35 14.78 -21.35
C SER A 168 -0.07 14.80 -20.73
N ARG A 169 -0.38 15.82 -19.94
CA ARG A 169 -1.72 16.01 -19.36
C ARG A 169 -2.84 15.95 -20.43
N PHE A 170 -2.54 16.29 -21.66
CA PHE A 170 -3.53 16.33 -22.75
C PHE A 170 -3.75 14.94 -23.37
N ALA A 171 -2.77 14.04 -23.28
CA ALA A 171 -2.89 12.66 -23.75
C ALA A 171 -3.69 11.78 -22.77
N VAL A 172 -3.71 12.17 -21.48
CA VAL A 172 -4.48 11.46 -20.46
C VAL A 172 -5.98 11.80 -20.55
N GLU A 173 -6.83 10.79 -20.35
CA GLU A 173 -8.28 10.96 -20.32
C GLU A 173 -8.70 12.09 -19.37
N ARG A 174 -9.66 12.93 -19.80
CA ARG A 174 -10.10 14.13 -19.06
C ARG A 174 -10.43 13.83 -17.59
N ARG A 175 -11.09 12.70 -17.30
CA ARG A 175 -11.46 12.28 -15.94
C ARG A 175 -10.26 12.00 -15.04
N ASN A 176 -9.12 11.57 -15.63
CA ASN A 176 -7.91 11.17 -14.90
C ASN A 176 -6.89 12.32 -14.75
N ARG A 177 -7.09 13.45 -15.44
CA ARG A 177 -6.11 14.57 -15.47
C ARG A 177 -5.77 15.15 -14.12
N THR A 178 -6.73 15.21 -13.22
CA THR A 178 -6.50 15.71 -11.86
C THR A 178 -5.67 14.73 -11.05
N ILE A 179 -5.97 13.43 -11.14
CA ILE A 179 -5.20 12.38 -10.47
C ILE A 179 -3.77 12.35 -11.02
N HIS A 180 -3.62 12.39 -12.34
CA HIS A 180 -2.32 12.45 -13.01
C HIS A 180 -1.46 13.63 -12.52
N ALA A 181 -2.04 14.85 -12.47
CA ALA A 181 -1.31 16.03 -12.01
C ALA A 181 -0.88 15.89 -10.54
N ARG A 182 -1.81 15.49 -9.65
CA ARG A 182 -1.52 15.29 -8.23
C ARG A 182 -0.48 14.19 -7.96
N MET A 183 -0.51 13.11 -8.75
CA MET A 183 0.47 12.04 -8.59
C MET A 183 1.88 12.49 -9.03
N ARG A 184 2.00 13.27 -10.09
CA ARG A 184 3.29 13.87 -10.48
C ARG A 184 3.84 14.80 -9.40
N GLU A 185 2.98 15.61 -8.81
CA GLU A 185 3.32 16.47 -7.69
C GLU A 185 3.75 15.65 -6.45
N TYR A 186 3.00 14.59 -6.11
CA TYR A 186 3.35 13.68 -5.05
C TYR A 186 4.73 13.03 -5.23
N LEU A 187 5.04 12.53 -6.44
CA LEU A 187 6.35 11.97 -6.76
C LEU A 187 7.46 13.02 -6.65
N HIS A 188 7.18 14.25 -7.07
CA HIS A 188 8.12 15.35 -6.92
C HIS A 188 8.39 15.66 -5.44
N GLU A 189 7.34 15.81 -4.65
CA GLU A 189 7.46 16.07 -3.20
C GLU A 189 8.25 14.95 -2.49
N LEU A 190 7.93 13.68 -2.74
CA LEU A 190 8.67 12.56 -2.14
C LEU A 190 10.17 12.57 -2.47
N THR A 191 10.52 12.92 -3.71
CA THR A 191 11.91 12.88 -4.17
C THR A 191 12.71 14.12 -3.81
N HIS A 192 12.05 15.23 -3.43
CA HIS A 192 12.67 16.49 -3.03
C HIS A 192 12.50 16.82 -1.54
N CYS A 193 11.76 15.99 -0.80
CA CYS A 193 11.62 16.14 0.64
C CYS A 193 12.95 15.83 1.34
N GLY A 194 13.52 16.82 2.05
CA GLY A 194 14.78 16.65 2.79
C GLY A 194 14.71 15.63 3.94
N GLU A 195 13.49 15.30 4.40
CA GLU A 195 13.27 14.30 5.45
C GLU A 195 13.23 12.87 4.92
N LEU A 196 13.15 12.66 3.59
CA LEU A 196 13.02 11.35 2.96
C LEU A 196 14.19 11.05 2.04
N THR A 197 14.55 9.77 1.99
CA THR A 197 15.35 9.18 0.90
C THR A 197 14.44 8.26 0.12
N THR A 198 14.11 8.62 -1.12
CA THR A 198 13.08 7.97 -1.93
C THR A 198 13.63 7.31 -3.18
N SER A 199 13.16 6.09 -3.45
CA SER A 199 13.35 5.39 -4.72
C SER A 199 12.01 5.15 -5.39
N ILE A 200 11.95 5.33 -6.72
CA ILE A 200 10.77 5.00 -7.54
C ILE A 200 11.10 3.73 -8.33
N LEU A 201 10.27 2.71 -8.18
CA LEU A 201 10.46 1.39 -8.78
C LEU A 201 9.37 1.13 -9.82
N PRO A 202 9.72 0.70 -11.05
CA PRO A 202 8.75 0.30 -12.07
C PRO A 202 8.24 -1.13 -11.82
N LEU A 203 7.73 -1.38 -10.61
CA LEU A 203 7.18 -2.65 -10.16
C LEU A 203 5.65 -2.58 -10.24
N GLY A 204 5.01 -3.58 -10.88
CA GLY A 204 3.56 -3.58 -11.05
C GLY A 204 3.05 -2.31 -11.74
N ASP A 205 2.31 -1.49 -11.02
CA ASP A 205 1.77 -0.19 -11.46
C ASP A 205 2.61 1.00 -10.92
N GLY A 206 3.85 0.70 -10.55
CA GLY A 206 4.79 1.65 -9.97
C GLY A 206 4.68 1.77 -8.46
N VAL A 207 5.83 1.71 -7.80
CA VAL A 207 5.95 1.76 -6.34
C VAL A 207 6.98 2.80 -5.94
N THR A 208 6.72 3.60 -4.91
CA THR A 208 7.77 4.35 -4.22
C THR A 208 8.11 3.67 -2.91
N VAL A 209 9.40 3.66 -2.59
CA VAL A 209 9.91 3.31 -1.27
C VAL A 209 10.70 4.49 -0.74
N SER A 210 10.27 5.01 0.38
CA SER A 210 10.91 6.15 1.04
C SER A 210 11.30 5.76 2.45
N VAL A 211 12.51 6.10 2.86
CA VAL A 211 12.98 5.95 4.23
C VAL A 211 13.02 7.33 4.87
N ARG A 212 12.43 7.49 6.06
CA ARG A 212 12.57 8.74 6.82
C ARG A 212 13.98 8.84 7.36
N ASN A 213 14.68 9.92 7.00
CA ASN A 213 16.05 10.15 7.40
C ASN A 213 16.15 10.21 8.94
N ARG A 214 17.22 9.61 9.48
CA ARG A 214 17.59 9.78 10.89
C ARG A 214 18.37 11.08 10.99
N THR A 215 17.79 12.09 11.57
CA THR A 215 18.50 13.35 11.90
C THR A 215 19.45 13.15 13.06
#